data_c932628ac89c202e833c1019f6fb4ce3
#
_entry.id   c932628ac89c202e833c1019f6fb4ce3
#
_cell.length_a   1.000
_cell.length_b   1.000
_cell.length_c   1.000
_cell.angle_alpha   90.00
_cell.angle_beta   90.00
_cell.angle_gamma   90.00
#
_symmetry.space_group_name_H-M   'P 1'
#
loop_
_entity.id
_entity.type
_entity.pdbx_description
1 polymer ?
#
loop_
_entity_poly.entity_id
_entity_poly.type
_entity_poly.pdbx_seq_one_letter_code
_entity_poly.pdbx_strand_id
1 'polypeptide(L)'
;MRITSLIATLSAVGAVSAAPSRKWKCSLNTTSDNPFEGKTLFANPGWAQKLEQTYDAFTTAGDAENAAKVRKVQKIGTFVWIADIAGLANIDSAIASAREAQAKTGEKQIVGLVLYNLPDRDCSAGDSAGELSSANNGLERYKKEFIDPYAAKVSAAADLDFAIVLEPDSLGNLVTNMAVDFCAKAAPTYQAGIAYAIASLQFANVHLYLDAAHGGWLGWDGNLPLAAKEFATVVKLAGNGTKIRGFSTNVSNYNPYNATVRENYTEWSHSWDESHYASSLAPFLEAEGLPAHFIVDQGRVALNGARKEWGEWCNVEASFGPAPTTVTNNTYLDSIVWVKPGGESDGLCGLAGAPRAGAWFEAYTEMLVKNWSGN
;
A
#
# COMPACT_ATOMS: atom_id res chain seq x y z
N MET A 1 40.56 -35.23 87.54
CA MET A 1 41.38 -34.16 86.99
C MET A 1 41.38 -34.29 85.48
N ARG A 2 40.72 -33.37 84.82
CA ARG A 2 40.40 -33.43 83.35
C ARG A 2 41.36 -32.48 82.62
N ILE A 3 42.04 -33.00 81.64
CA ILE A 3 42.93 -32.27 80.75
C ILE A 3 42.09 -31.94 79.46
N THR A 4 41.99 -30.68 79.18
CA THR A 4 41.28 -30.18 77.97
C THR A 4 42.35 -29.82 76.90
N SER A 5 42.29 -30.53 75.77
CA SER A 5 43.10 -30.21 74.59
C SER A 5 42.40 -29.19 73.71
N LEU A 6 43.07 -28.08 73.41
CA LEU A 6 42.71 -27.13 72.34
C LEU A 6 43.20 -27.65 71.03
N ILE A 7 42.26 -27.74 70.06
CA ILE A 7 42.57 -27.96 68.63
C ILE A 7 42.41 -26.62 67.91
N ALA A 8 43.47 -26.11 67.34
CA ALA A 8 43.48 -24.93 66.49
C ALA A 8 43.21 -25.36 65.03
N THR A 9 42.12 -24.88 64.48
CA THR A 9 41.78 -25.06 63.05
C THR A 9 42.33 -23.88 62.26
N LEU A 10 43.26 -24.13 61.34
CA LEU A 10 43.69 -23.19 60.30
C LEU A 10 42.68 -23.15 59.18
N SER A 11 42.09 -22.00 58.95
CA SER A 11 41.22 -21.73 57.79
C SER A 11 42.05 -21.16 56.64
N ALA A 12 42.24 -21.95 55.58
CA ALA A 12 42.84 -21.47 54.33
C ALA A 12 41.80 -20.71 53.53
N VAL A 13 42.02 -19.41 53.30
CA VAL A 13 41.22 -18.58 52.42
C VAL A 13 41.73 -18.74 50.98
N GLY A 14 41.02 -19.51 50.16
CA GLY A 14 41.34 -19.65 48.76
C GLY A 14 40.84 -18.43 48.00
N ALA A 15 41.72 -17.66 47.37
CA ALA A 15 41.37 -16.59 46.43
C ALA A 15 40.81 -17.19 45.12
N VAL A 16 39.53 -17.02 44.90
CA VAL A 16 38.89 -17.36 43.63
C VAL A 16 39.15 -16.20 42.64
N SER A 17 40.03 -16.45 41.66
CA SER A 17 40.27 -15.54 40.54
C SER A 17 39.06 -15.56 39.60
N ALA A 18 38.33 -14.46 39.53
CA ALA A 18 37.22 -14.31 38.58
C ALA A 18 37.78 -14.16 37.16
N ALA A 19 37.49 -15.10 36.28
CA ALA A 19 37.77 -15.00 34.86
C ALA A 19 36.94 -13.85 34.23
N PRO A 20 37.51 -13.09 33.26
CA PRO A 20 36.80 -12.01 32.63
C PRO A 20 35.62 -12.56 31.82
N SER A 21 34.39 -12.15 32.17
CA SER A 21 33.19 -12.45 31.39
C SER A 21 33.32 -11.79 30.02
N ARG A 22 33.56 -12.58 28.97
CA ARG A 22 33.34 -12.15 27.58
C ARG A 22 31.86 -11.81 27.42
N LYS A 23 31.55 -10.53 27.42
CA LYS A 23 30.24 -10.05 26.91
C LYS A 23 30.20 -10.40 25.44
N TRP A 24 29.50 -11.48 25.09
CA TRP A 24 29.07 -11.74 23.75
C TRP A 24 28.10 -10.62 23.40
N LYS A 25 28.56 -9.63 22.60
CA LYS A 25 27.65 -8.78 21.85
C LYS A 25 27.02 -9.70 20.81
N CYS A 26 25.86 -10.24 21.12
CA CYS A 26 24.98 -10.79 20.11
C CYS A 26 24.50 -9.60 19.27
N SER A 27 25.25 -9.29 18.22
CA SER A 27 24.72 -8.45 17.13
C SER A 27 23.73 -9.33 16.41
N LEU A 28 22.48 -9.27 16.85
CA LEU A 28 21.36 -9.67 16.03
C LEU A 28 21.28 -8.64 14.91
N ASN A 29 22.05 -8.84 13.84
CA ASN A 29 21.69 -8.32 12.54
C ASN A 29 20.46 -9.10 12.08
N THR A 30 19.33 -8.89 12.72
CA THR A 30 18.04 -9.16 12.11
C THR A 30 17.86 -8.05 11.07
N THR A 31 18.31 -8.29 9.84
CA THR A 31 17.78 -7.52 8.72
C THR A 31 16.28 -7.72 8.79
N SER A 32 15.56 -6.65 9.02
CA SER A 32 14.11 -6.64 8.94
C SER A 32 13.71 -7.24 7.59
N ASP A 33 12.67 -8.05 7.57
CA ASP A 33 12.10 -8.59 6.33
C ASP A 33 11.16 -7.60 5.63
N ASN A 34 10.95 -6.41 6.24
CA ASN A 34 10.14 -5.34 5.68
C ASN A 34 10.81 -4.74 4.43
N PRO A 35 10.18 -4.83 3.25
CA PRO A 35 10.78 -4.40 1.99
C PRO A 35 11.03 -2.89 1.89
N PHE A 36 10.37 -2.08 2.70
CA PHE A 36 10.53 -0.62 2.71
C PHE A 36 11.66 -0.16 3.63
N GLU A 37 12.10 -0.98 4.58
CA GLU A 37 13.09 -0.56 5.56
C GLU A 37 14.45 -0.30 4.92
N GLY A 38 15.03 0.86 5.24
CA GLY A 38 16.29 1.32 4.67
C GLY A 38 16.23 1.71 3.20
N LYS A 39 15.04 1.94 2.66
CA LYS A 39 14.81 2.39 1.28
C LYS A 39 13.90 3.61 1.25
N THR A 40 14.06 4.43 0.23
CA THR A 40 13.20 5.58 -0.06
C THR A 40 12.15 5.16 -1.09
N LEU A 41 10.86 5.41 -0.81
CA LEU A 41 9.82 5.23 -1.81
C LEU A 41 10.05 6.23 -2.94
N PHE A 42 10.14 5.70 -4.17
CA PHE A 42 10.46 6.48 -5.36
C PHE A 42 9.45 7.61 -5.59
N ALA A 43 9.94 8.85 -5.74
CA ALA A 43 9.13 10.00 -6.08
C ALA A 43 8.83 10.03 -7.59
N ASN A 44 7.55 9.92 -7.94
CA ASN A 44 7.07 9.86 -9.33
C ASN A 44 7.23 11.23 -10.03
N PRO A 45 8.17 11.39 -10.99
CA PRO A 45 8.39 12.68 -11.66
C PRO A 45 7.21 13.09 -12.55
N GLY A 46 6.45 12.14 -13.10
CA GLY A 46 5.26 12.45 -13.89
C GLY A 46 4.15 13.08 -13.07
N TRP A 47 3.96 12.64 -11.84
CA TRP A 47 3.04 13.28 -10.90
C TRP A 47 3.59 14.63 -10.42
N ALA A 48 4.87 14.73 -10.09
CA ALA A 48 5.52 15.98 -9.71
C ALA A 48 5.37 17.06 -10.80
N GLN A 49 5.44 16.66 -12.09
CA GLN A 49 5.21 17.56 -13.22
C GLN A 49 3.78 18.09 -13.29
N LYS A 50 2.77 17.28 -12.97
CA LYS A 50 1.37 17.74 -12.90
C LYS A 50 1.17 18.80 -11.83
N LEU A 51 1.88 18.70 -10.70
CA LEU A 51 1.85 19.68 -9.60
C LEU A 51 2.45 21.06 -9.94
N GLU A 52 3.17 21.20 -11.07
CA GLU A 52 3.70 22.52 -11.48
C GLU A 52 2.57 23.52 -11.72
N GLN A 53 1.42 23.11 -12.29
CA GLN A 53 0.30 24.04 -12.47
C GLN A 53 -0.22 24.55 -11.12
N THR A 54 -0.31 23.70 -10.11
CA THR A 54 -0.74 24.10 -8.75
C THR A 54 0.30 25.03 -8.09
N TYR A 55 1.58 24.77 -8.30
CA TYR A 55 2.65 25.68 -7.87
C TYR A 55 2.53 27.07 -8.51
N ASP A 56 2.31 27.10 -9.82
CA ASP A 56 2.18 28.33 -10.58
C ASP A 56 0.91 29.10 -10.17
N ALA A 57 -0.20 28.40 -9.89
CA ALA A 57 -1.44 29.00 -9.41
C ALA A 57 -1.23 29.70 -8.06
N PHE A 58 -0.61 29.04 -7.08
CA PHE A 58 -0.30 29.67 -5.77
C PHE A 58 0.71 30.81 -5.90
N THR A 59 1.73 30.66 -6.74
CA THR A 59 2.72 31.72 -6.96
C THR A 59 2.07 32.96 -7.57
N THR A 60 1.21 32.79 -8.56
CA THR A 60 0.47 33.88 -9.20
C THR A 60 -0.48 34.58 -8.23
N ALA A 61 -1.09 33.82 -7.31
CA ALA A 61 -1.95 34.36 -6.26
C ALA A 61 -1.16 35.03 -5.11
N GLY A 62 0.17 34.96 -5.12
CA GLY A 62 1.04 35.47 -4.03
C GLY A 62 1.03 34.62 -2.77
N ASP A 63 0.52 33.39 -2.84
CA ASP A 63 0.45 32.43 -1.73
C ASP A 63 1.75 31.62 -1.62
N ALA A 64 2.77 32.25 -1.08
CA ALA A 64 4.10 31.64 -0.95
C ALA A 64 4.13 30.43 0.00
N GLU A 65 3.23 30.37 0.99
CA GLU A 65 3.15 29.24 1.92
C GLU A 65 2.70 27.96 1.20
N ASN A 66 1.57 28.02 0.49
CA ASN A 66 1.06 26.88 -0.23
C ASN A 66 1.94 26.51 -1.44
N ALA A 67 2.55 27.49 -2.11
CA ALA A 67 3.56 27.21 -3.14
C ALA A 67 4.75 26.40 -2.56
N ALA A 68 5.22 26.74 -1.36
CA ALA A 68 6.28 25.98 -0.69
C ALA A 68 5.82 24.56 -0.30
N LYS A 69 4.55 24.37 0.11
CA LYS A 69 3.98 23.04 0.36
C LYS A 69 3.99 22.19 -0.92
N VAL A 70 3.61 22.73 -2.07
CA VAL A 70 3.67 22.01 -3.35
C VAL A 70 5.09 21.49 -3.62
N ARG A 71 6.13 22.31 -3.40
CA ARG A 71 7.53 21.90 -3.59
C ARG A 71 7.98 20.78 -2.64
N LYS A 72 7.37 20.66 -1.46
CA LYS A 72 7.58 19.52 -0.55
C LYS A 72 6.86 18.26 -1.09
N VAL A 73 5.58 18.41 -1.45
CA VAL A 73 4.73 17.31 -1.95
C VAL A 73 5.34 16.67 -3.18
N GLN A 74 5.89 17.44 -4.12
CA GLN A 74 6.55 16.91 -5.34
C GLN A 74 7.71 15.94 -5.08
N LYS A 75 8.28 15.97 -3.87
CA LYS A 75 9.41 15.11 -3.47
C LYS A 75 8.96 13.84 -2.74
N ILE A 76 7.68 13.72 -2.43
CA ILE A 76 7.13 12.55 -1.71
C ILE A 76 6.94 11.40 -2.69
N GLY A 77 7.35 10.21 -2.26
CA GLY A 77 7.18 8.98 -3.03
C GLY A 77 5.71 8.64 -3.25
N THR A 78 5.35 8.30 -4.49
CA THR A 78 4.01 7.83 -4.85
C THR A 78 4.10 6.66 -5.82
N PHE A 79 3.05 5.85 -5.86
CA PHE A 79 2.99 4.74 -6.80
C PHE A 79 2.68 5.23 -8.23
N VAL A 80 3.18 4.49 -9.20
CA VAL A 80 2.90 4.71 -10.63
C VAL A 80 1.83 3.72 -11.08
N TRP A 81 0.71 4.22 -11.56
CA TRP A 81 -0.39 3.41 -12.05
C TRP A 81 -0.15 2.94 -13.48
N ILE A 82 -0.29 1.64 -13.70
CA ILE A 82 -0.25 1.00 -15.01
C ILE A 82 -1.65 0.45 -15.25
N ALA A 83 -2.48 1.26 -15.93
CA ALA A 83 -3.92 1.05 -16.00
C ALA A 83 -4.42 0.62 -17.40
N ASP A 84 -3.51 0.50 -18.36
CA ASP A 84 -3.76 0.04 -19.72
C ASP A 84 -2.44 -0.46 -20.35
N ILE A 85 -2.54 -1.09 -21.53
CA ILE A 85 -1.39 -1.64 -22.25
C ILE A 85 -0.40 -0.52 -22.66
N ALA A 86 -0.89 0.66 -23.04
CA ALA A 86 -0.03 1.79 -23.40
C ALA A 86 0.78 2.29 -22.19
N GLY A 87 0.18 2.23 -20.99
CA GLY A 87 0.80 2.59 -19.72
C GLY A 87 2.02 1.73 -19.33
N LEU A 88 2.25 0.59 -19.97
CA LEU A 88 3.46 -0.23 -19.75
C LEU A 88 4.76 0.55 -20.00
N ALA A 89 4.72 1.58 -20.84
CA ALA A 89 5.87 2.47 -21.05
C ALA A 89 6.27 3.26 -19.79
N ASN A 90 5.33 3.50 -18.89
CA ASN A 90 5.58 4.20 -17.63
C ASN A 90 6.49 3.38 -16.69
N ILE A 91 6.51 2.05 -16.80
CA ILE A 91 7.42 1.18 -16.04
C ILE A 91 8.87 1.51 -16.42
N ASP A 92 9.18 1.60 -17.70
CA ASP A 92 10.54 1.93 -18.18
C ASP A 92 10.97 3.31 -17.68
N SER A 93 10.05 4.28 -17.75
CA SER A 93 10.30 5.65 -17.26
C SER A 93 10.54 5.68 -15.75
N ALA A 94 9.75 4.92 -14.97
CA ALA A 94 9.93 4.81 -13.52
C ALA A 94 11.26 4.15 -13.17
N ILE A 95 11.64 3.06 -13.85
CA ILE A 95 12.91 2.37 -13.67
C ILE A 95 14.10 3.32 -13.96
N ALA A 96 14.06 4.02 -15.09
CA ALA A 96 15.13 4.95 -15.48
C ALA A 96 15.29 6.07 -14.42
N SER A 97 14.18 6.70 -14.02
CA SER A 97 14.18 7.79 -13.05
C SER A 97 14.57 7.32 -11.63
N ALA A 98 14.17 6.11 -11.22
CA ALA A 98 14.56 5.55 -9.93
C ALA A 98 16.07 5.26 -9.88
N ARG A 99 16.65 4.75 -10.96
CA ARG A 99 18.12 4.56 -11.08
C ARG A 99 18.86 5.89 -11.02
N GLU A 100 18.35 6.92 -11.68
CA GLU A 100 18.92 8.28 -11.60
C GLU A 100 18.85 8.82 -10.16
N ALA A 101 17.71 8.71 -9.50
CA ALA A 101 17.54 9.11 -8.11
C ALA A 101 18.53 8.36 -7.19
N GLN A 102 18.64 7.04 -7.32
CA GLN A 102 19.57 6.22 -6.55
C GLN A 102 21.03 6.61 -6.79
N ALA A 103 21.41 6.86 -8.03
CA ALA A 103 22.77 7.32 -8.37
C ALA A 103 23.09 8.71 -7.81
N LYS A 104 22.09 9.61 -7.78
CA LYS A 104 22.24 10.99 -7.30
C LYS A 104 22.30 11.10 -5.77
N THR A 105 21.48 10.30 -5.07
CA THR A 105 21.34 10.39 -3.59
C THR A 105 22.20 9.38 -2.84
N GLY A 106 22.54 8.27 -3.48
CA GLY A 106 23.14 7.09 -2.83
C GLY A 106 22.13 6.26 -2.01
N GLU A 107 20.87 6.66 -1.99
CA GLU A 107 19.79 5.97 -1.26
C GLU A 107 19.15 4.90 -2.13
N LYS A 108 18.98 3.69 -1.60
CA LYS A 108 18.24 2.64 -2.28
C LYS A 108 16.80 3.07 -2.49
N GLN A 109 16.30 2.84 -3.71
CA GLN A 109 14.91 3.14 -4.04
C GLN A 109 14.06 1.87 -4.01
N ILE A 110 12.81 1.99 -3.53
CA ILE A 110 11.74 1.03 -3.78
C ILE A 110 10.70 1.70 -4.69
N VAL A 111 10.41 1.09 -5.83
CA VAL A 111 9.47 1.63 -6.82
C VAL A 111 8.09 1.08 -6.54
N GLY A 112 7.14 1.95 -6.23
CA GLY A 112 5.73 1.61 -6.08
C GLY A 112 5.03 1.56 -7.44
N LEU A 113 4.41 0.44 -7.78
CA LEU A 113 3.63 0.27 -9.00
C LEU A 113 2.23 -0.24 -8.67
N VAL A 114 1.22 0.21 -9.43
CA VAL A 114 -0.12 -0.36 -9.38
C VAL A 114 -0.39 -1.08 -10.69
N LEU A 115 -0.70 -2.36 -10.61
CA LEU A 115 -1.13 -3.18 -11.73
C LEU A 115 -2.66 -3.16 -11.74
N TYR A 116 -3.27 -2.54 -12.78
CA TYR A 116 -4.70 -2.25 -12.79
C TYR A 116 -5.29 -2.30 -14.21
N ASN A 117 -5.48 -3.49 -14.76
CA ASN A 117 -6.04 -3.65 -16.11
C ASN A 117 -6.86 -4.94 -16.30
N LEU A 118 -7.47 -5.47 -15.22
CA LEU A 118 -8.36 -6.64 -15.34
C LEU A 118 -9.46 -6.38 -16.37
N PRO A 119 -9.80 -7.39 -17.19
CA PRO A 119 -10.99 -7.31 -18.04
C PRO A 119 -12.25 -7.12 -17.20
N ASP A 120 -13.13 -6.26 -17.66
CA ASP A 120 -14.40 -5.91 -17.00
C ASP A 120 -14.20 -5.33 -15.57
N ARG A 121 -13.03 -4.71 -15.28
CA ARG A 121 -12.76 -4.11 -13.96
C ARG A 121 -13.81 -3.05 -13.60
N ASP A 122 -13.91 -2.78 -12.29
CA ASP A 122 -14.89 -1.86 -11.72
C ASP A 122 -16.35 -2.28 -12.00
N CYS A 123 -16.61 -3.58 -11.79
CA CYS A 123 -17.87 -4.22 -12.17
C CYS A 123 -19.12 -3.68 -11.46
N SER A 124 -18.96 -3.03 -10.30
CA SER A 124 -20.09 -2.51 -9.52
C SER A 124 -20.41 -1.03 -9.79
N ALA A 125 -19.41 -0.20 -10.09
CA ALA A 125 -19.56 1.23 -10.29
C ALA A 125 -19.40 1.65 -11.76
N GLY A 126 -18.37 1.17 -12.45
CA GLY A 126 -18.10 1.44 -13.87
C GLY A 126 -17.36 2.75 -14.15
N ASP A 127 -17.08 3.60 -13.15
CA ASP A 127 -16.39 4.89 -13.31
C ASP A 127 -14.95 4.73 -13.75
N SER A 128 -14.31 3.62 -13.37
CA SER A 128 -12.94 3.25 -13.70
C SER A 128 -12.86 2.06 -14.66
N ALA A 129 -13.88 1.81 -15.48
CA ALA A 129 -13.88 0.74 -16.48
C ALA A 129 -12.63 0.80 -17.36
N GLY A 130 -12.03 -0.38 -17.65
CA GLY A 130 -10.78 -0.52 -18.41
C GLY A 130 -10.99 -0.74 -19.90
N GLU A 131 -9.87 -0.94 -20.60
CA GLU A 131 -9.84 -1.22 -22.05
C GLU A 131 -10.14 -2.68 -22.41
N LEU A 132 -9.98 -3.60 -21.45
CA LEU A 132 -10.14 -5.03 -21.67
C LEU A 132 -11.54 -5.50 -21.24
N SER A 133 -12.12 -6.38 -22.05
CA SER A 133 -13.42 -6.99 -21.75
C SER A 133 -13.41 -8.48 -22.02
N SER A 134 -14.06 -9.26 -21.15
CA SER A 134 -14.24 -10.70 -21.31
C SER A 134 -14.92 -11.06 -22.61
N ALA A 135 -15.80 -10.19 -23.15
CA ALA A 135 -16.45 -10.37 -24.44
C ALA A 135 -15.48 -10.38 -25.64
N ASN A 136 -14.29 -9.74 -25.49
CA ASN A 136 -13.31 -9.58 -26.54
C ASN A 136 -11.97 -10.29 -26.21
N ASN A 137 -12.04 -11.51 -25.68
CA ASN A 137 -10.86 -12.29 -25.29
C ASN A 137 -9.96 -11.59 -24.27
N GLY A 138 -10.56 -10.77 -23.39
CA GLY A 138 -9.84 -9.87 -22.48
C GLY A 138 -8.85 -10.58 -21.57
N LEU A 139 -9.19 -11.76 -21.04
CA LEU A 139 -8.29 -12.51 -20.16
C LEU A 139 -6.97 -12.93 -20.84
N GLU A 140 -7.02 -13.40 -22.10
CA GLU A 140 -5.81 -13.77 -22.82
C GLU A 140 -5.00 -12.52 -23.21
N ARG A 141 -5.67 -11.42 -23.58
CA ARG A 141 -5.02 -10.13 -23.82
C ARG A 141 -4.36 -9.61 -22.54
N TYR A 142 -5.06 -9.67 -21.40
CA TYR A 142 -4.52 -9.31 -20.09
C TYR A 142 -3.23 -10.08 -19.81
N LYS A 143 -3.23 -11.40 -19.99
CA LYS A 143 -2.05 -12.24 -19.75
C LYS A 143 -0.91 -11.88 -20.72
N LYS A 144 -1.18 -11.84 -22.02
CA LYS A 144 -0.14 -11.79 -23.07
C LYS A 144 0.31 -10.38 -23.43
N GLU A 145 -0.62 -9.42 -23.44
CA GLU A 145 -0.34 -8.06 -23.87
C GLU A 145 -0.05 -7.13 -22.69
N PHE A 146 -0.44 -7.52 -21.45
CA PHE A 146 -0.24 -6.70 -20.27
C PHE A 146 0.67 -7.35 -19.22
N ILE A 147 0.34 -8.53 -18.67
CA ILE A 147 1.12 -9.16 -17.59
C ILE A 147 2.50 -9.65 -18.07
N ASP A 148 2.59 -10.37 -19.18
CA ASP A 148 3.87 -10.88 -19.67
C ASP A 148 4.89 -9.74 -19.94
N PRO A 149 4.52 -8.64 -20.65
CA PRO A 149 5.40 -7.48 -20.81
C PRO A 149 5.72 -6.75 -19.50
N TYR A 150 4.73 -6.63 -18.59
CA TYR A 150 4.94 -6.03 -17.27
C TYR A 150 6.01 -6.80 -16.49
N ALA A 151 5.87 -8.12 -16.39
CA ALA A 151 6.81 -9.01 -15.71
C ALA A 151 8.20 -8.95 -16.34
N ALA A 152 8.30 -8.92 -17.68
CA ALA A 152 9.56 -8.80 -18.38
C ALA A 152 10.31 -7.51 -18.03
N LYS A 153 9.61 -6.36 -17.95
CA LYS A 153 10.21 -5.06 -17.60
C LYS A 153 10.72 -5.05 -16.15
N VAL A 154 9.94 -5.53 -15.22
CA VAL A 154 10.30 -5.57 -13.79
C VAL A 154 11.47 -6.54 -13.56
N SER A 155 11.46 -7.73 -14.19
CA SER A 155 12.55 -8.71 -14.07
C SER A 155 13.87 -8.19 -14.62
N ALA A 156 13.85 -7.36 -15.65
CA ALA A 156 15.04 -6.73 -16.22
C ALA A 156 15.68 -5.66 -15.31
N ALA A 157 15.01 -5.26 -14.24
CA ALA A 157 15.46 -4.24 -13.29
C ALA A 157 15.75 -4.84 -11.89
N ALA A 158 16.50 -5.93 -11.85
CA ALA A 158 16.84 -6.64 -10.60
C ALA A 158 17.72 -5.83 -9.62
N ASP A 159 18.21 -4.67 -10.04
CA ASP A 159 18.95 -3.70 -9.23
C ASP A 159 18.06 -2.74 -8.42
N LEU A 160 16.75 -2.76 -8.65
CA LEU A 160 15.73 -2.00 -7.91
C LEU A 160 14.79 -2.95 -7.18
N ASP A 161 14.20 -2.48 -6.09
CA ASP A 161 13.09 -3.17 -5.42
C ASP A 161 11.74 -2.61 -5.89
N PHE A 162 10.73 -3.47 -5.96
CA PHE A 162 9.37 -3.10 -6.37
C PHE A 162 8.34 -3.51 -5.31
N ALA A 163 7.47 -2.59 -4.93
CA ALA A 163 6.22 -2.86 -4.23
C ALA A 163 5.07 -2.74 -5.25
N ILE A 164 4.36 -3.84 -5.52
CA ILE A 164 3.32 -3.87 -6.55
C ILE A 164 1.97 -4.14 -5.90
N VAL A 165 1.05 -3.17 -6.02
CA VAL A 165 -0.36 -3.33 -5.68
C VAL A 165 -1.07 -4.01 -6.84
N LEU A 166 -1.78 -5.10 -6.53
CA LEU A 166 -2.48 -5.92 -7.51
C LEU A 166 -3.97 -5.63 -7.52
N GLU A 167 -4.44 -5.07 -8.62
CA GLU A 167 -5.82 -4.95 -9.07
C GLU A 167 -6.78 -4.39 -8.00
N PRO A 168 -6.62 -3.12 -7.63
CA PRO A 168 -7.53 -2.43 -6.70
C PRO A 168 -9.00 -2.69 -6.98
N ASP A 169 -9.80 -2.78 -5.91
CA ASP A 169 -11.25 -2.98 -5.86
C ASP A 169 -11.77 -4.34 -6.38
N SER A 170 -10.94 -5.14 -7.05
CA SER A 170 -11.39 -6.33 -7.74
C SER A 170 -11.91 -7.44 -6.81
N LEU A 171 -11.09 -7.91 -5.87
CA LEU A 171 -11.46 -8.99 -4.95
C LEU A 171 -12.49 -8.55 -3.90
N GLY A 172 -12.48 -7.27 -3.50
CA GLY A 172 -13.51 -6.69 -2.65
C GLY A 172 -14.91 -6.83 -3.25
N ASN A 173 -15.04 -6.62 -4.56
CA ASN A 173 -16.29 -6.82 -5.29
C ASN A 173 -16.75 -8.28 -5.27
N LEU A 174 -15.83 -9.25 -5.32
CA LEU A 174 -16.19 -10.67 -5.25
C LEU A 174 -16.70 -11.09 -3.86
N VAL A 175 -16.30 -10.37 -2.83
CA VAL A 175 -16.80 -10.64 -1.46
C VAL A 175 -18.19 -10.07 -1.24
N THR A 176 -18.50 -8.87 -1.74
CA THR A 176 -19.71 -8.15 -1.35
C THR A 176 -20.72 -7.90 -2.46
N ASN A 177 -20.29 -7.92 -3.72
CA ASN A 177 -21.10 -7.48 -4.85
C ASN A 177 -21.49 -8.60 -5.84
N MET A 178 -21.44 -9.87 -5.39
CA MET A 178 -21.85 -11.00 -6.24
C MET A 178 -23.34 -11.03 -6.59
N ALA A 179 -24.18 -10.22 -5.94
CA ALA A 179 -25.55 -9.99 -6.33
C ALA A 179 -25.68 -9.10 -7.58
N VAL A 180 -24.63 -8.38 -7.97
CA VAL A 180 -24.55 -7.62 -9.21
C VAL A 180 -24.15 -8.58 -10.33
N ASP A 181 -25.05 -8.82 -11.28
CA ASP A 181 -24.86 -9.78 -12.39
C ASP A 181 -23.53 -9.61 -13.12
N PHE A 182 -23.08 -8.38 -13.31
CA PHE A 182 -21.83 -8.08 -14.01
C PHE A 182 -20.62 -8.52 -13.19
N CYS A 183 -20.63 -8.29 -11.86
CA CYS A 183 -19.57 -8.76 -10.97
C CYS A 183 -19.54 -10.29 -10.90
N ALA A 184 -20.71 -10.92 -10.79
CA ALA A 184 -20.78 -12.40 -10.80
C ALA A 184 -20.21 -13.01 -12.09
N LYS A 185 -20.42 -12.37 -13.24
CA LYS A 185 -19.85 -12.80 -14.53
C LYS A 185 -18.36 -12.53 -14.64
N ALA A 186 -17.86 -11.44 -14.05
CA ALA A 186 -16.45 -11.08 -14.05
C ALA A 186 -15.60 -11.93 -13.08
N ALA A 187 -16.21 -12.51 -12.04
CA ALA A 187 -15.49 -13.20 -10.97
C ALA A 187 -14.47 -14.26 -11.43
N PRO A 188 -14.78 -15.22 -12.35
CA PRO A 188 -13.79 -16.17 -12.82
C PRO A 188 -12.61 -15.53 -13.54
N THR A 189 -12.85 -14.43 -14.26
CA THR A 189 -11.83 -13.65 -14.96
C THR A 189 -10.93 -12.92 -13.98
N TYR A 190 -11.49 -12.31 -12.93
CA TYR A 190 -10.72 -11.64 -11.88
C TYR A 190 -9.81 -12.64 -11.15
N GLN A 191 -10.36 -13.75 -10.68
CA GLN A 191 -9.58 -14.78 -9.99
C GLN A 191 -8.45 -15.34 -10.88
N ALA A 192 -8.75 -15.71 -12.13
CA ALA A 192 -7.77 -16.25 -13.05
C ALA A 192 -6.70 -15.21 -13.46
N GLY A 193 -7.10 -13.97 -13.66
CA GLY A 193 -6.19 -12.85 -14.02
C GLY A 193 -5.22 -12.53 -12.89
N ILE A 194 -5.70 -12.34 -11.68
CA ILE A 194 -4.87 -12.04 -10.51
C ILE A 194 -3.94 -13.23 -10.19
N ALA A 195 -4.46 -14.45 -10.25
CA ALA A 195 -3.63 -15.63 -10.06
C ALA A 195 -2.49 -15.72 -11.07
N TYR A 196 -2.76 -15.39 -12.34
CA TYR A 196 -1.73 -15.31 -13.39
C TYR A 196 -0.70 -14.21 -13.09
N ALA A 197 -1.14 -13.03 -12.65
CA ALA A 197 -0.25 -11.93 -12.28
C ALA A 197 0.68 -12.33 -11.11
N ILE A 198 0.12 -12.95 -10.06
CA ILE A 198 0.90 -13.46 -8.92
C ILE A 198 1.97 -14.45 -9.42
N ALA A 199 1.58 -15.44 -10.24
CA ALA A 199 2.50 -16.46 -10.74
C ALA A 199 3.62 -15.87 -11.61
N SER A 200 3.32 -14.84 -12.41
CA SER A 200 4.25 -14.23 -13.36
C SER A 200 5.25 -13.26 -12.71
N LEU A 201 4.97 -12.76 -11.50
CA LEU A 201 5.75 -11.73 -10.82
C LEU A 201 6.58 -12.27 -9.64
N GLN A 202 6.93 -13.56 -9.62
CA GLN A 202 7.70 -14.20 -8.56
C GLN A 202 9.20 -13.91 -8.67
N PHE A 203 9.60 -12.64 -8.55
CA PHE A 203 11.02 -12.22 -8.57
C PHE A 203 11.48 -11.82 -7.16
N ALA A 204 12.76 -12.02 -6.85
CA ALA A 204 13.31 -11.78 -5.51
C ALA A 204 13.23 -10.31 -5.05
N ASN A 205 13.21 -9.38 -5.99
CA ASN A 205 13.13 -7.93 -5.78
C ASN A 205 11.70 -7.38 -5.91
N VAL A 206 10.69 -8.27 -5.98
CA VAL A 206 9.28 -7.91 -6.15
C VAL A 206 8.48 -8.32 -4.92
N HIS A 207 7.78 -7.37 -4.35
CA HIS A 207 6.92 -7.53 -3.18
C HIS A 207 5.48 -7.25 -3.59
N LEU A 208 4.66 -8.32 -3.69
CA LEU A 208 3.28 -8.26 -4.15
C LEU A 208 2.33 -7.99 -2.99
N TYR A 209 1.45 -7.01 -3.15
CA TYR A 209 0.38 -6.67 -2.23
C TYR A 209 -0.96 -6.80 -2.96
N LEU A 210 -1.79 -7.77 -2.54
CA LEU A 210 -3.17 -7.87 -3.04
C LEU A 210 -3.99 -6.72 -2.50
N ASP A 211 -4.82 -6.11 -3.32
CA ASP A 211 -5.76 -5.14 -2.80
C ASP A 211 -6.79 -5.79 -1.88
N ALA A 212 -6.94 -5.23 -0.70
CA ALA A 212 -7.87 -5.66 0.33
C ALA A 212 -8.91 -4.57 0.67
N ALA A 213 -9.24 -3.72 -0.29
CA ALA A 213 -10.20 -2.63 -0.14
C ALA A 213 -9.89 -1.74 1.08
N HIS A 214 -10.85 -1.51 1.97
CA HIS A 214 -10.69 -0.64 3.15
C HIS A 214 -11.61 -1.02 4.30
N GLY A 215 -11.37 -0.45 5.49
CA GLY A 215 -12.11 -0.77 6.72
C GLY A 215 -13.63 -0.60 6.61
N GLY A 216 -14.09 0.40 5.87
CA GLY A 216 -15.52 0.63 5.67
C GLY A 216 -16.21 -0.34 4.69
N TRP A 217 -15.43 -1.09 3.92
CA TRP A 217 -15.93 -2.06 2.95
C TRP A 217 -15.80 -3.51 3.46
N LEU A 218 -14.58 -4.00 3.58
CA LEU A 218 -14.31 -5.37 4.01
C LEU A 218 -14.08 -5.52 5.53
N GLY A 219 -13.97 -4.43 6.28
CA GLY A 219 -13.67 -4.43 7.71
C GLY A 219 -14.85 -4.78 8.63
N TRP A 220 -16.02 -5.13 8.10
CA TRP A 220 -17.15 -5.60 8.87
C TRP A 220 -16.94 -7.06 9.29
N ASP A 221 -17.33 -7.40 10.53
CA ASP A 221 -17.11 -8.74 11.12
C ASP A 221 -17.55 -9.90 10.21
N GLY A 222 -18.66 -9.71 9.48
CA GLY A 222 -19.16 -10.71 8.54
C GLY A 222 -18.33 -10.81 7.24
N ASN A 223 -17.62 -9.77 6.85
CA ASN A 223 -16.84 -9.72 5.60
C ASN A 223 -15.39 -10.20 5.81
N LEU A 224 -14.80 -9.95 6.98
CA LEU A 224 -13.41 -10.30 7.27
C LEU A 224 -13.05 -11.77 6.94
N PRO A 225 -13.82 -12.79 7.42
CA PRO A 225 -13.51 -14.18 7.09
C PRO A 225 -13.77 -14.52 5.63
N LEU A 226 -14.73 -13.85 4.97
CA LEU A 226 -15.03 -14.08 3.54
C LEU A 226 -13.92 -13.49 2.67
N ALA A 227 -13.40 -12.32 3.02
CA ALA A 227 -12.28 -11.68 2.33
C ALA A 227 -11.02 -12.56 2.41
N ALA A 228 -10.65 -13.04 3.61
CA ALA A 228 -9.49 -13.90 3.78
C ALA A 228 -9.59 -15.19 2.93
N LYS A 229 -10.78 -15.81 2.85
CA LYS A 229 -11.02 -16.98 2.01
C LYS A 229 -10.89 -16.70 0.52
N GLU A 230 -11.41 -15.56 0.07
CA GLU A 230 -11.30 -15.14 -1.34
C GLU A 230 -9.82 -14.90 -1.71
N PHE A 231 -9.06 -14.21 -0.87
CA PHE A 231 -7.64 -14.00 -1.07
C PHE A 231 -6.86 -15.34 -1.10
N ALA A 232 -7.16 -16.25 -0.18
CA ALA A 232 -6.54 -17.58 -0.16
C ALA A 232 -6.89 -18.39 -1.43
N THR A 233 -8.11 -18.27 -1.94
CA THR A 233 -8.53 -18.89 -3.20
C THR A 233 -7.67 -18.44 -4.36
N VAL A 234 -7.47 -17.15 -4.51
CA VAL A 234 -6.68 -16.58 -5.61
C VAL A 234 -5.19 -16.92 -5.50
N VAL A 235 -4.60 -16.85 -4.30
CA VAL A 235 -3.21 -17.26 -4.08
C VAL A 235 -3.01 -18.74 -4.36
N LYS A 236 -3.95 -19.59 -3.97
CA LYS A 236 -3.92 -21.02 -4.29
C LYS A 236 -4.03 -21.30 -5.79
N LEU A 237 -4.87 -20.55 -6.51
CA LEU A 237 -4.98 -20.64 -7.97
C LEU A 237 -3.69 -20.23 -8.70
N ALA A 238 -2.88 -19.34 -8.12
CA ALA A 238 -1.60 -18.95 -8.68
C ALA A 238 -0.56 -20.09 -8.71
N GLY A 239 -0.79 -21.15 -7.91
CA GLY A 239 0.02 -22.36 -7.92
C GLY A 239 0.89 -22.53 -6.67
N ASN A 240 1.35 -23.78 -6.49
CA ASN A 240 2.16 -24.14 -5.34
C ASN A 240 3.52 -23.39 -5.36
N GLY A 241 3.88 -22.80 -4.22
CA GLY A 241 5.16 -22.09 -4.05
C GLY A 241 5.15 -20.63 -4.45
N THR A 242 4.05 -20.12 -5.03
CA THR A 242 3.88 -18.68 -5.24
C THR A 242 3.68 -17.98 -3.91
N LYS A 243 4.15 -16.72 -3.83
CA LYS A 243 4.10 -15.92 -2.61
C LYS A 243 3.61 -14.50 -2.93
N ILE A 244 2.89 -13.95 -1.99
CA ILE A 244 2.65 -12.51 -1.89
C ILE A 244 3.37 -11.98 -0.65
N ARG A 245 3.69 -10.70 -0.60
CA ARG A 245 4.20 -10.06 0.63
C ARG A 245 3.07 -9.81 1.61
N GLY A 246 1.93 -9.38 1.10
CA GLY A 246 0.80 -9.00 1.95
C GLY A 246 -0.33 -8.34 1.18
N PHE A 247 -0.91 -7.30 1.78
CA PHE A 247 -2.11 -6.65 1.29
C PHE A 247 -1.96 -5.12 1.28
N SER A 248 -2.62 -4.47 0.32
CA SER A 248 -2.79 -3.02 0.32
C SER A 248 -4.20 -2.66 0.78
N THR A 249 -4.32 -1.62 1.59
CA THR A 249 -5.64 -1.12 2.02
C THR A 249 -5.79 0.35 1.72
N ASN A 250 -7.06 0.81 1.68
CA ASN A 250 -7.43 2.21 1.47
C ASN A 250 -6.99 2.78 0.12
N VAL A 251 -6.66 1.93 -0.85
CA VAL A 251 -6.23 2.39 -2.18
C VAL A 251 -7.35 3.22 -2.81
N SER A 252 -7.01 4.45 -3.20
CA SER A 252 -7.95 5.42 -3.76
C SER A 252 -9.09 5.84 -2.83
N ASN A 253 -9.04 5.53 -1.54
CA ASN A 253 -10.04 5.92 -0.56
C ASN A 253 -9.50 7.02 0.38
N TYR A 254 -10.24 7.34 1.43
CA TYR A 254 -10.05 8.52 2.27
C TYR A 254 -9.99 8.23 3.78
N ASN A 255 -9.95 6.96 4.18
CA ASN A 255 -9.90 6.62 5.60
C ASN A 255 -8.56 7.05 6.20
N PRO A 256 -8.54 7.63 7.41
CA PRO A 256 -7.29 7.89 8.11
C PRO A 256 -6.64 6.56 8.53
N TYR A 257 -5.31 6.55 8.56
CA TYR A 257 -4.56 5.45 9.14
C TYR A 257 -4.86 5.28 10.64
N ASN A 258 -4.76 6.38 11.40
CA ASN A 258 -5.19 6.49 12.78
C ASN A 258 -6.18 7.65 12.90
N ALA A 259 -7.43 7.36 13.19
CA ALA A 259 -8.45 8.38 13.40
C ALA A 259 -8.25 9.08 14.74
N THR A 260 -7.98 10.38 14.72
CA THR A 260 -7.93 11.21 15.96
C THR A 260 -9.32 11.47 16.50
N VAL A 261 -10.32 11.48 15.65
CA VAL A 261 -11.75 11.59 15.97
C VAL A 261 -12.47 10.45 15.29
N ARG A 262 -13.22 9.68 16.04
CA ARG A 262 -14.04 8.61 15.49
C ARG A 262 -15.33 9.21 14.93
N GLU A 263 -15.53 9.05 13.63
CA GLU A 263 -16.73 9.52 12.94
C GLU A 263 -17.96 8.68 13.31
N ASN A 264 -19.14 9.31 13.37
CA ASN A 264 -20.37 8.65 13.79
C ASN A 264 -20.73 7.43 12.93
N TYR A 265 -20.49 7.50 11.61
CA TYR A 265 -20.76 6.39 10.69
C TYR A 265 -19.86 5.17 10.90
N THR A 266 -18.79 5.31 11.69
CA THR A 266 -17.87 4.21 12.02
C THR A 266 -18.21 3.54 13.35
N GLU A 267 -19.23 4.00 14.10
CA GLU A 267 -19.53 3.62 15.48
C GLU A 267 -19.61 2.10 15.71
N TRP A 268 -20.19 1.39 14.75
CA TRP A 268 -20.43 -0.06 14.88
C TRP A 268 -19.36 -0.93 14.25
N SER A 269 -18.31 -0.34 13.68
CA SER A 269 -17.21 -1.07 13.05
C SER A 269 -16.04 -1.24 14.01
N HIS A 270 -15.49 -2.45 14.13
CA HIS A 270 -14.20 -2.67 14.78
C HIS A 270 -13.03 -2.12 13.94
N SER A 271 -13.25 -1.91 12.66
CA SER A 271 -12.29 -1.40 11.67
C SER A 271 -12.56 0.08 11.34
N TRP A 272 -12.64 0.94 12.36
CA TRP A 272 -13.04 2.35 12.19
C TRP A 272 -11.97 3.26 11.54
N ASP A 273 -10.74 2.77 11.46
CA ASP A 273 -9.62 3.34 10.70
C ASP A 273 -8.75 2.21 10.13
N GLU A 274 -7.78 2.53 9.30
CA GLU A 274 -7.02 1.50 8.58
C GLU A 274 -6.04 0.71 9.47
N SER A 275 -5.56 1.29 10.58
CA SER A 275 -4.77 0.54 11.56
C SER A 275 -5.59 -0.53 12.27
N HIS A 276 -6.84 -0.22 12.61
CA HIS A 276 -7.77 -1.18 13.20
C HIS A 276 -8.23 -2.21 12.17
N TYR A 277 -8.42 -1.80 10.90
CA TYR A 277 -8.76 -2.73 9.83
C TYR A 277 -7.66 -3.76 9.59
N ALA A 278 -6.41 -3.34 9.47
CA ALA A 278 -5.29 -4.26 9.31
C ALA A 278 -5.23 -5.26 10.49
N SER A 279 -5.39 -4.77 11.72
CA SER A 279 -5.41 -5.61 12.93
C SER A 279 -6.61 -6.56 12.99
N SER A 280 -7.78 -6.14 12.47
CA SER A 280 -8.99 -6.96 12.43
C SER A 280 -8.90 -8.06 11.37
N LEU A 281 -8.28 -7.78 10.22
CA LEU A 281 -8.17 -8.72 9.11
C LEU A 281 -7.04 -9.76 9.33
N ALA A 282 -5.94 -9.34 9.97
CA ALA A 282 -4.74 -10.17 10.14
C ALA A 282 -5.00 -11.58 10.69
N PRO A 283 -5.77 -11.79 11.76
CA PRO A 283 -6.03 -13.15 12.29
C PRO A 283 -6.74 -14.08 11.30
N PHE A 284 -7.61 -13.53 10.44
CA PHE A 284 -8.32 -14.31 9.43
C PHE A 284 -7.39 -14.70 8.27
N LEU A 285 -6.46 -13.81 7.89
CA LEU A 285 -5.43 -14.12 6.90
C LEU A 285 -4.50 -15.23 7.40
N GLU A 286 -4.01 -15.11 8.64
CA GLU A 286 -3.17 -16.12 9.27
C GLU A 286 -3.87 -17.48 9.36
N ALA A 287 -5.17 -17.50 9.66
CA ALA A 287 -5.97 -18.73 9.71
C ALA A 287 -6.09 -19.41 8.34
N GLU A 288 -6.06 -18.67 7.24
CA GLU A 288 -6.01 -19.18 5.87
C GLU A 288 -4.57 -19.46 5.38
N GLY A 289 -3.56 -19.27 6.23
CA GLY A 289 -2.13 -19.49 5.89
C GLY A 289 -1.54 -18.38 5.01
N LEU A 290 -2.13 -17.20 4.99
CA LEU A 290 -1.66 -16.03 4.25
C LEU A 290 -0.76 -15.15 5.14
N PRO A 291 0.19 -14.40 4.56
CA PRO A 291 0.96 -13.41 5.30
C PRO A 291 0.06 -12.25 5.74
N ALA A 292 0.24 -11.79 6.98
CA ALA A 292 -0.51 -10.66 7.52
C ALA A 292 0.36 -9.39 7.56
N HIS A 293 0.81 -8.93 6.38
CA HIS A 293 1.56 -7.70 6.21
C HIS A 293 0.76 -6.71 5.36
N PHE A 294 0.83 -5.42 5.71
CA PHE A 294 0.01 -4.43 5.04
C PHE A 294 0.83 -3.20 4.62
N ILE A 295 0.42 -2.60 3.51
CA ILE A 295 0.68 -1.20 3.18
C ILE A 295 -0.65 -0.45 3.15
N VAL A 296 -0.67 0.78 3.66
CA VAL A 296 -1.89 1.59 3.74
C VAL A 296 -1.73 2.85 2.91
N ASP A 297 -2.64 3.06 1.96
CA ASP A 297 -2.67 4.30 1.17
C ASP A 297 -3.15 5.47 2.02
N GLN A 298 -2.30 6.47 2.15
CA GLN A 298 -2.58 7.75 2.82
C GLN A 298 -2.26 8.94 1.92
N GLY A 299 -2.29 8.75 0.60
CA GLY A 299 -2.11 9.85 -0.34
C GLY A 299 -3.17 10.94 -0.19
N ARG A 300 -4.37 10.54 0.26
CA ARG A 300 -5.47 11.46 0.58
C ARG A 300 -6.18 10.98 1.84
N VAL A 301 -6.56 11.93 2.71
CA VAL A 301 -7.31 11.64 3.95
C VAL A 301 -8.45 12.66 4.06
N ALA A 302 -9.69 12.16 4.24
CA ALA A 302 -10.86 13.01 4.43
C ALA A 302 -10.68 13.91 5.66
N LEU A 303 -11.14 15.16 5.56
CA LEU A 303 -11.26 16.01 6.73
C LEU A 303 -12.34 15.48 7.66
N ASN A 304 -12.18 15.71 8.96
CA ASN A 304 -13.19 15.31 9.93
C ASN A 304 -14.54 15.94 9.60
N GLY A 305 -15.58 15.10 9.54
CA GLY A 305 -16.94 15.52 9.19
C GLY A 305 -17.18 15.76 7.69
N ALA A 306 -16.19 15.55 6.82
CA ALA A 306 -16.35 15.71 5.37
C ALA A 306 -17.22 14.60 4.76
N ARG A 307 -17.27 13.44 5.41
CA ARG A 307 -18.13 12.30 5.00
C ARG A 307 -19.23 12.07 6.03
N LYS A 308 -20.39 11.61 5.56
CA LYS A 308 -21.53 11.24 6.41
C LYS A 308 -21.69 9.73 6.53
N GLU A 309 -21.12 8.99 5.58
CA GLU A 309 -21.19 7.52 5.50
C GLU A 309 -19.95 6.94 4.82
N TRP A 310 -19.74 5.65 4.99
CA TRP A 310 -18.61 4.94 4.38
C TRP A 310 -18.62 4.99 2.85
N GLY A 311 -19.79 5.06 2.24
CA GLY A 311 -19.97 5.07 0.78
C GLY A 311 -19.58 6.37 0.07
N GLU A 312 -19.24 7.44 0.79
CA GLU A 312 -18.77 8.70 0.21
C GLU A 312 -17.28 8.59 -0.13
N TRP A 313 -16.99 8.13 -1.33
CA TRP A 313 -15.62 7.83 -1.81
C TRP A 313 -15.13 8.75 -2.94
N CYS A 314 -15.98 9.57 -3.54
CA CYS A 314 -15.65 10.29 -4.76
C CYS A 314 -15.31 11.76 -4.51
N ASN A 315 -14.07 12.16 -4.81
CA ASN A 315 -13.56 13.53 -4.69
C ASN A 315 -14.02 14.23 -3.39
N VAL A 316 -13.79 13.55 -2.28
CA VAL A 316 -14.17 14.00 -0.93
C VAL A 316 -13.30 15.18 -0.51
N GLU A 317 -13.85 16.10 0.31
CA GLU A 317 -13.05 17.15 0.93
C GLU A 317 -11.97 16.53 1.84
N ALA A 318 -10.72 16.78 1.49
CA ALA A 318 -9.59 16.04 2.04
C ALA A 318 -8.32 16.90 2.17
N SER A 319 -7.29 16.31 2.74
CA SER A 319 -5.90 16.79 2.66
C SER A 319 -5.00 15.68 2.11
N PHE A 320 -3.77 16.01 1.73
CA PHE A 320 -2.71 15.01 1.72
C PHE A 320 -2.54 14.44 3.12
N GLY A 321 -2.31 13.13 3.19
CA GLY A 321 -2.08 12.44 4.45
C GLY A 321 -0.62 12.51 4.92
N PRO A 322 -0.25 11.73 5.95
CA PRO A 322 1.13 11.61 6.41
C PRO A 322 2.02 11.08 5.29
N ALA A 323 3.25 11.59 5.23
CA ALA A 323 4.24 11.11 4.27
C ALA A 323 4.54 9.62 4.47
N PRO A 324 4.95 8.89 3.42
CA PRO A 324 5.32 7.48 3.50
C PRO A 324 6.34 7.23 4.62
N THR A 325 6.08 6.20 5.43
CA THR A 325 6.93 5.85 6.57
C THR A 325 6.73 4.40 7.01
N THR A 326 7.80 3.76 7.46
CA THR A 326 7.78 2.43 8.11
C THR A 326 7.51 2.53 9.63
N VAL A 327 7.50 3.75 10.20
CA VAL A 327 7.20 3.98 11.62
C VAL A 327 5.70 4.08 11.80
N THR A 328 5.04 2.95 11.99
CA THR A 328 3.58 2.83 11.96
C THR A 328 2.93 2.52 13.31
N ASN A 329 3.70 2.09 14.31
CA ASN A 329 3.19 1.60 15.61
C ASN A 329 2.18 0.43 15.52
N ASN A 330 2.13 -0.25 14.36
CA ASN A 330 1.35 -1.46 14.14
C ASN A 330 2.25 -2.51 13.49
N THR A 331 2.42 -3.64 14.16
CA THR A 331 3.37 -4.70 13.74
C THR A 331 2.98 -5.42 12.46
N TYR A 332 1.74 -5.30 12.03
CA TYR A 332 1.28 -5.83 10.76
C TYR A 332 1.61 -4.93 9.56
N LEU A 333 1.98 -3.65 9.79
CA LEU A 333 2.25 -2.74 8.69
C LEU A 333 3.73 -2.73 8.28
N ASP A 334 3.95 -2.89 6.98
CA ASP A 334 5.23 -2.63 6.34
C ASP A 334 5.47 -1.13 6.18
N SER A 335 4.45 -0.38 5.69
CA SER A 335 4.58 1.07 5.49
C SER A 335 3.22 1.76 5.33
N ILE A 336 3.16 3.02 5.73
CA ILE A 336 2.24 4.00 5.15
C ILE A 336 2.82 4.40 3.80
N VAL A 337 1.99 4.49 2.77
CA VAL A 337 2.39 4.82 1.40
C VAL A 337 1.39 5.79 0.76
N TRP A 338 1.75 6.38 -0.37
CA TRP A 338 0.83 7.13 -1.22
C TRP A 338 0.63 6.35 -2.52
N VAL A 339 -0.46 5.58 -2.61
CA VAL A 339 -0.76 4.75 -3.77
C VAL A 339 -1.52 5.55 -4.82
N LYS A 340 -2.64 6.18 -4.44
CA LYS A 340 -3.35 7.09 -5.34
C LYS A 340 -2.67 8.45 -5.35
N PRO A 341 -2.17 8.93 -6.50
CA PRO A 341 -1.62 10.27 -6.61
C PRO A 341 -2.69 11.33 -6.32
N GLY A 342 -2.49 12.13 -5.27
CA GLY A 342 -3.41 13.21 -4.93
C GLY A 342 -3.48 14.24 -6.06
N GLY A 343 -4.70 14.71 -6.35
CA GLY A 343 -4.97 15.62 -7.47
C GLY A 343 -5.53 14.93 -8.72
N GLU A 344 -5.46 13.60 -8.81
CA GLU A 344 -6.18 12.86 -9.84
C GLU A 344 -7.60 12.55 -9.36
N SER A 345 -8.59 12.88 -10.19
CA SER A 345 -10.02 12.70 -9.89
C SER A 345 -10.39 11.23 -9.70
N ASP A 346 -11.40 10.97 -8.87
CA ASP A 346 -12.03 9.66 -8.72
C ASP A 346 -13.12 9.40 -9.76
N GLY A 347 -13.72 10.44 -10.31
CA GLY A 347 -14.81 10.35 -11.29
C GLY A 347 -15.58 11.66 -11.41
N LEU A 348 -16.65 11.64 -12.19
CA LEU A 348 -17.55 12.79 -12.45
C LEU A 348 -18.52 13.02 -11.27
N CYS A 349 -18.07 12.86 -10.05
CA CYS A 349 -18.86 12.89 -8.82
C CYS A 349 -18.14 13.63 -7.68
N GLY A 350 -18.80 13.86 -6.55
CA GLY A 350 -18.26 14.58 -5.41
C GLY A 350 -18.16 16.08 -5.66
N LEU A 351 -16.96 16.65 -5.54
CA LEU A 351 -16.74 18.09 -5.71
C LEU A 351 -17.13 18.59 -7.10
N ALA A 352 -17.73 19.78 -7.15
CA ALA A 352 -18.18 20.42 -8.39
C ALA A 352 -17.02 20.63 -9.38
N GLY A 353 -17.26 20.32 -10.66
CA GLY A 353 -16.27 20.45 -11.73
C GLY A 353 -15.27 19.30 -11.80
N ALA A 354 -15.49 18.21 -11.07
CA ALA A 354 -14.65 17.02 -11.13
C ALA A 354 -14.60 16.44 -12.56
N PRO A 355 -13.40 16.19 -13.11
CA PRO A 355 -13.26 15.53 -14.40
C PRO A 355 -13.40 14.01 -14.26
N ARG A 356 -13.36 13.27 -15.37
CA ARG A 356 -13.36 11.80 -15.36
C ARG A 356 -12.25 11.22 -14.48
N ALA A 357 -12.44 9.99 -14.02
CA ALA A 357 -11.47 9.25 -13.21
C ALA A 357 -10.05 9.27 -13.82
N GLY A 358 -9.04 9.50 -13.00
CA GLY A 358 -7.63 9.58 -13.37
C GLY A 358 -7.19 10.89 -14.04
N ALA A 359 -8.13 11.78 -14.43
CA ALA A 359 -7.77 13.09 -14.96
C ALA A 359 -7.34 14.04 -13.83
N TRP A 360 -6.43 14.98 -14.16
CA TRP A 360 -5.99 15.98 -13.19
C TRP A 360 -7.11 16.95 -12.83
N PHE A 361 -7.28 17.19 -11.53
CA PHE A 361 -8.30 18.07 -10.97
C PHE A 361 -7.63 19.18 -10.15
N GLU A 362 -7.34 20.31 -10.81
CA GLU A 362 -6.54 21.39 -10.22
C GLU A 362 -7.15 21.95 -8.93
N ALA A 363 -8.46 22.30 -8.95
CA ALA A 363 -9.12 22.85 -7.76
C ALA A 363 -9.08 21.87 -6.57
N TYR A 364 -9.14 20.57 -6.83
CA TYR A 364 -8.99 19.53 -5.83
C TYR A 364 -7.56 19.47 -5.28
N THR A 365 -6.57 19.59 -6.16
CA THR A 365 -5.16 19.61 -5.77
C THR A 365 -4.84 20.80 -4.89
N GLU A 366 -5.32 22.00 -5.26
CA GLU A 366 -5.18 23.18 -4.40
C GLU A 366 -5.78 22.97 -3.00
N MET A 367 -6.96 22.36 -2.94
CA MET A 367 -7.62 22.02 -1.66
C MET A 367 -6.76 21.06 -0.83
N LEU A 368 -6.24 19.98 -1.43
CA LEU A 368 -5.36 19.04 -0.73
C LEU A 368 -4.13 19.74 -0.15
N VAL A 369 -3.50 20.65 -0.92
CA VAL A 369 -2.32 21.42 -0.47
C VAL A 369 -2.68 22.37 0.67
N LYS A 370 -3.77 23.14 0.54
CA LYS A 370 -4.24 24.09 1.55
C LYS A 370 -4.50 23.40 2.89
N ASN A 371 -5.10 22.24 2.87
CA ASN A 371 -5.47 21.46 4.05
C ASN A 371 -4.30 20.65 4.63
N TRP A 372 -3.21 20.45 3.87
CA TRP A 372 -2.06 19.66 4.34
C TRP A 372 -1.24 20.38 5.42
N SER A 373 -0.93 19.66 6.50
CA SER A 373 -0.11 20.19 7.60
C SER A 373 1.36 20.46 7.21
N GLY A 374 1.82 19.88 6.10
CA GLY A 374 3.20 20.03 5.63
C GLY A 374 4.21 19.06 6.27
N ASN A 375 3.73 18.03 6.99
CA ASN A 375 4.54 17.04 7.72
C ASN A 375 4.50 15.68 7.04
#